data_5e1994aace338eb34df8c70105ba4126
#
_entry.id   5e1994aace338eb34df8c70105ba4126
#
_cell.length_a   1.000
_cell.length_b   1.000
_cell.length_c   1.000
_cell.angle_alpha   90.00
_cell.angle_beta   90.00
_cell.angle_gamma   90.00
#
_symmetry.space_group_name_H-M   'P 1'
#
loop_
_entity.id
_entity.type
_entity.pdbx_description
1 polymer ?
#
loop_
_entity_poly.entity_id
_entity_poly.type
_entity_poly.pdbx_seq_one_letter_code
_entity_poly.pdbx_strand_id
1 'polypeptide(L)'
;MKNAKILSNLISDKDALDNLNWQPHRRDGRANADIFELYDGRNNNNEGPKAALMRYRPGATVKPHLHPGYELIFVLKGTLINDTGEHPEGTLEVCPPGSTH
;
A
#
# COMPACT_ATOMS: atom_id res chain seq x y z
N MET A 1 -22.57 2.12 17.05
CA MET A 1 -22.35 2.73 15.73
C MET A 1 -20.86 2.76 15.44
N LYS A 2 -20.49 2.38 14.23
CA LYS A 2 -19.08 2.45 13.80
C LYS A 2 -18.83 3.74 13.04
N ASN A 3 -17.76 4.43 13.41
CA ASN A 3 -17.40 5.70 12.81
C ASN A 3 -16.45 5.51 11.63
N ALA A 4 -16.58 6.37 10.64
CA ALA A 4 -15.63 6.43 9.54
C ALA A 4 -14.28 6.95 10.03
N LYS A 5 -13.21 6.45 9.43
CA LYS A 5 -11.87 7.00 9.61
C LYS A 5 -11.65 8.02 8.49
N ILE A 6 -11.23 9.21 8.85
CA ILE A 6 -11.01 10.30 7.89
C ILE A 6 -9.54 10.70 7.90
N LEU A 7 -8.92 10.65 6.72
CA LEU A 7 -7.57 11.14 6.51
C LEU A 7 -7.65 12.24 5.46
N SER A 8 -7.36 13.46 5.88
CA SER A 8 -7.55 14.64 5.04
C SER A 8 -6.24 15.19 4.50
N ASN A 9 -6.31 15.80 3.33
CA ASN A 9 -5.21 16.58 2.74
C ASN A 9 -3.94 15.75 2.46
N LEU A 10 -4.10 14.46 2.16
CA LEU A 10 -2.96 13.55 1.95
C LEU A 10 -2.06 13.98 0.78
N ILE A 11 -2.61 14.70 -0.18
CA ILE A 11 -1.86 15.16 -1.36
C ILE A 11 -1.50 16.65 -1.24
N SER A 12 -2.45 17.46 -0.78
CA SER A 12 -2.29 18.93 -0.74
C SER A 12 -1.38 19.41 0.38
N ASP A 13 -1.29 18.66 1.49
CA ASP A 13 -0.41 19.00 2.61
C ASP A 13 0.79 18.08 2.58
N LYS A 14 1.96 18.63 2.29
CA LYS A 14 3.19 17.86 2.15
C LYS A 14 3.59 17.09 3.40
N ASP A 15 3.11 17.52 4.58
CA ASP A 15 3.46 16.88 5.85
C ASP A 15 2.41 15.85 6.29
N ALA A 16 1.25 15.78 5.63
CA ALA A 16 0.16 14.92 6.07
C ALA A 16 0.55 13.43 6.09
N LEU A 17 1.22 12.96 5.06
CA LEU A 17 1.68 11.57 5.01
C LEU A 17 2.76 11.29 6.04
N ASP A 18 3.71 12.22 6.22
CA ASP A 18 4.82 12.03 7.16
C ASP A 18 4.35 12.00 8.62
N ASN A 19 3.24 12.66 8.92
CA ASN A 19 2.71 12.76 10.27
C ASN A 19 1.85 11.55 10.69
N LEU A 20 1.62 10.60 9.80
CA LEU A 20 0.90 9.38 10.15
C LEU A 20 1.75 8.51 11.09
N ASN A 21 1.07 7.73 11.92
CA ASN A 21 1.75 6.81 12.84
C ASN A 21 2.19 5.54 12.11
N TRP A 22 3.24 5.66 11.30
CA TRP A 22 3.79 4.55 10.54
C TRP A 22 4.36 3.48 11.45
N GLN A 23 4.16 2.22 11.07
CA GLN A 23 4.76 1.07 11.72
C GLN A 23 5.72 0.36 10.76
N PRO A 24 6.82 -0.19 11.24
CA PRO A 24 7.67 -1.01 10.37
C PRO A 24 6.88 -2.18 9.82
N HIS A 25 7.02 -2.44 8.52
CA HIS A 25 6.38 -3.58 7.88
C HIS A 25 7.41 -4.69 7.71
N ARG A 26 7.46 -5.59 8.69
CA ARG A 26 8.44 -6.66 8.76
C ARG A 26 7.82 -7.97 8.32
N ARG A 27 7.90 -8.24 7.03
CA ARG A 27 7.47 -9.51 6.44
C ARG A 27 8.59 -10.06 5.57
N ASP A 28 8.59 -11.37 5.38
CA ASP A 28 9.53 -12.04 4.50
C ASP A 28 9.50 -11.41 3.11
N GLY A 29 10.69 -11.14 2.57
CA GLY A 29 10.83 -10.52 1.27
C GLY A 29 10.63 -9.01 1.24
N ARG A 30 10.43 -8.36 2.39
CA ARG A 30 10.29 -6.91 2.49
C ARG A 30 11.40 -6.31 3.34
N ALA A 31 11.93 -5.18 2.91
CA ALA A 31 12.94 -4.41 3.63
C ALA A 31 12.68 -2.92 3.45
N ASN A 32 12.94 -2.14 4.49
CA ASN A 32 12.83 -0.68 4.49
C ASN A 32 11.44 -0.18 4.09
N ALA A 33 10.40 -0.90 4.51
CA ALA A 33 9.02 -0.53 4.28
C ALA A 33 8.30 -0.25 5.59
N ASP A 34 7.42 0.73 5.56
CA ASP A 34 6.52 1.05 6.67
C ASP A 34 5.08 0.92 6.20
N ILE A 35 4.19 0.64 7.15
CA ILE A 35 2.78 0.44 6.89
C ILE A 35 1.92 1.31 7.82
N PHE A 36 0.86 1.85 7.27
CA PHE A 36 -0.24 2.44 8.05
C PHE A 36 -1.52 1.74 7.61
N GLU A 37 -2.03 0.86 8.46
CA GLU A 37 -3.22 0.07 8.13
C GLU A 37 -4.47 0.95 8.14
N LEU A 38 -5.25 0.89 7.06
CA LEU A 38 -6.52 1.60 6.97
C LEU A 38 -7.66 0.73 7.53
N TYR A 39 -7.73 -0.51 7.09
CA TYR A 39 -8.66 -1.51 7.65
C TYR A 39 -8.20 -2.91 7.26
N ASP A 40 -8.65 -3.88 8.05
CA ASP A 40 -8.46 -5.30 7.77
C ASP A 40 -9.80 -5.99 7.96
N GLY A 41 -10.49 -6.25 6.84
CA GLY A 41 -11.79 -6.89 6.84
C GLY A 41 -11.74 -8.40 6.61
N ARG A 42 -10.55 -9.00 6.74
CA ARG A 42 -10.41 -10.45 6.54
C ARG A 42 -11.10 -11.23 7.66
N ASN A 43 -11.76 -12.30 7.25
CA ASN A 43 -12.42 -13.22 8.17
C ASN A 43 -11.48 -14.39 8.52
N ASN A 44 -12.02 -15.41 9.23
CA ASN A 44 -11.26 -16.56 9.67
C ASN A 44 -10.66 -17.39 8.52
N ASN A 45 -11.21 -17.28 7.33
CA ASN A 45 -10.69 -17.94 6.12
C ASN A 45 -9.71 -17.08 5.36
N ASN A 46 -9.29 -15.97 5.95
CA ASN A 46 -8.37 -15.00 5.33
C ASN A 46 -8.94 -14.34 4.07
N GLU A 47 -10.26 -14.28 3.98
CA GLU A 47 -11.00 -13.62 2.92
C GLU A 47 -11.54 -12.28 3.39
N GLY A 48 -11.71 -11.37 2.47
CA GLY A 48 -12.24 -10.04 2.74
C GLY A 48 -11.25 -8.95 2.34
N PRO A 49 -11.74 -7.71 2.27
CA PRO A 49 -10.91 -6.60 1.82
C PRO A 49 -9.96 -6.13 2.92
N LYS A 50 -8.80 -5.68 2.48
CA LYS A 50 -7.79 -5.07 3.34
C LYS A 50 -7.19 -3.90 2.60
N ALA A 51 -6.93 -2.79 3.30
CA ALA A 51 -6.27 -1.65 2.71
C ALA A 51 -5.26 -1.05 3.68
N ALA A 52 -4.16 -0.56 3.12
CA ALA A 52 -3.10 0.06 3.88
C ALA A 52 -2.38 1.09 3.01
N LEU A 53 -1.81 2.09 3.67
CA LEU A 53 -0.80 2.93 3.06
C LEU A 53 0.57 2.28 3.29
N MET A 54 1.38 2.26 2.26
CA MET A 54 2.75 1.74 2.32
C MET A 54 3.72 2.87 2.04
N ARG A 55 4.82 2.88 2.80
CA ARG A 55 5.90 3.83 2.58
C ARG A 55 7.19 3.05 2.38
N TYR A 56 7.85 3.31 1.26
CA TYR A 56 9.12 2.66 0.93
C TYR A 56 10.26 3.67 1.05
N ARG A 57 11.28 3.33 1.81
CA ARG A 57 12.49 4.14 1.95
C ARG A 57 13.54 3.69 0.94
N PRO A 58 14.59 4.49 0.68
CA PRO A 58 15.67 4.05 -0.21
C PRO A 58 16.21 2.67 0.18
N GLY A 59 16.39 1.81 -0.80
CA GLY A 59 16.80 0.43 -0.58
C GLY A 59 15.66 -0.53 -0.25
N ALA A 60 14.43 -0.06 -0.29
CA ALA A 60 13.27 -0.93 -0.06
C ALA A 60 13.14 -1.98 -1.15
N THR A 61 12.83 -3.20 -0.74
CA THR A 61 12.62 -4.32 -1.66
C THR A 61 11.36 -5.08 -1.27
N VAL A 62 10.66 -5.57 -2.29
CA VAL A 62 9.52 -6.48 -2.14
C VAL A 62 9.69 -7.59 -3.15
N LYS A 63 9.73 -8.83 -2.69
CA LYS A 63 9.82 -9.99 -3.60
C LYS A 63 8.55 -10.08 -4.43
N PRO A 64 8.65 -10.44 -5.72
CA PRO A 64 7.46 -10.71 -6.52
C PRO A 64 6.58 -11.76 -5.85
N HIS A 65 5.28 -11.56 -5.90
CA HIS A 65 4.33 -12.48 -5.32
C HIS A 65 3.04 -12.52 -6.14
N LEU A 66 2.38 -13.67 -6.08
CA LEU A 66 1.13 -13.89 -6.80
C LEU A 66 -0.04 -13.33 -5.97
N HIS A 67 -0.92 -12.59 -6.63
CA HIS A 67 -2.14 -12.09 -6.02
C HIS A 67 -3.32 -12.98 -6.38
N PRO A 68 -4.00 -13.60 -5.38
CA PRO A 68 -5.17 -14.42 -5.67
C PRO A 68 -6.42 -13.61 -6.00
N GLY A 69 -6.46 -12.34 -5.58
CA GLY A 69 -7.58 -11.43 -5.82
C GLY A 69 -7.16 -10.16 -6.54
N TYR A 70 -8.11 -9.26 -6.74
CA TYR A 70 -7.80 -7.93 -7.26
C TYR A 70 -7.01 -7.12 -6.25
N GLU A 71 -6.10 -6.29 -6.75
CA GLU A 71 -5.38 -5.30 -5.96
C GLU A 71 -5.39 -3.96 -6.69
N LEU A 72 -5.60 -2.89 -5.93
CA LEU A 72 -5.45 -1.52 -6.43
C LEU A 72 -4.24 -0.90 -5.76
N ILE A 73 -3.38 -0.29 -6.55
CA ILE A 73 -2.21 0.45 -6.05
C ILE A 73 -2.31 1.87 -6.56
N PHE A 74 -2.43 2.83 -5.66
CA PHE A 74 -2.46 4.25 -6.02
C PHE A 74 -1.23 4.95 -5.46
N VAL A 75 -0.45 5.58 -6.35
CA VAL A 75 0.80 6.26 -5.96
C VAL A 75 0.46 7.66 -5.47
N LEU A 76 0.57 7.87 -4.16
CA LEU A 76 0.28 9.15 -3.52
C LEU A 76 1.43 10.13 -3.61
N LYS A 77 2.67 9.64 -3.55
CA LYS A 77 3.87 10.47 -3.54
C LYS A 77 5.05 9.69 -4.09
N GLY A 78 5.88 10.36 -4.86
CA GLY A 78 7.09 9.76 -5.43
C GLY A 78 6.80 8.90 -6.64
N THR A 79 7.66 7.94 -6.89
CA THR A 79 7.57 7.05 -8.04
C THR A 79 7.69 5.61 -7.57
N LEU A 80 6.72 4.79 -7.92
CA LEU A 80 6.76 3.35 -7.67
C LEU A 80 7.35 2.66 -8.89
N ILE A 81 8.35 1.81 -8.68
CA ILE A 81 8.97 1.01 -9.74
C ILE A 81 8.65 -0.45 -9.46
N ASN A 82 8.01 -1.12 -10.41
CA ASN A 82 7.72 -2.56 -10.31
C ASN A 82 7.80 -3.20 -11.70
N ASP A 83 7.35 -4.47 -11.81
CA ASP A 83 7.46 -5.24 -13.04
C ASP A 83 6.67 -4.62 -14.22
N THR A 84 5.67 -3.80 -13.95
CA THR A 84 4.90 -3.13 -15.00
C THR A 84 5.49 -1.79 -15.41
N GLY A 85 6.56 -1.34 -14.76
CA GLY A 85 7.29 -0.12 -15.12
C GLY A 85 7.40 0.89 -14.00
N GLU A 86 7.64 2.13 -14.37
CA GLU A 86 7.74 3.27 -13.47
C GLU A 86 6.40 3.99 -13.41
N HIS A 87 5.89 4.20 -12.21
CA HIS A 87 4.58 4.81 -11.97
C HIS A 87 4.75 6.06 -11.12
N PRO A 88 4.57 7.24 -11.73
CA PRO A 88 4.68 8.48 -10.97
C PRO A 88 3.45 8.71 -10.08
N GLU A 89 3.57 9.73 -9.26
CA GLU A 89 2.50 10.23 -8.43
C GLU A 89 1.19 10.40 -9.20
N GLY A 90 0.09 9.94 -8.63
CA GLY A 90 -1.23 9.99 -9.26
C GLY A 90 -1.56 8.80 -10.14
N THR A 91 -0.66 7.83 -10.27
CA THR A 91 -0.91 6.62 -11.05
C THR A 91 -1.74 5.63 -10.24
N LEU A 92 -2.76 5.04 -10.86
CA LEU A 92 -3.53 3.93 -10.30
C LEU A 92 -3.25 2.68 -11.12
N GLU A 93 -2.70 1.67 -10.45
CA GLU A 93 -2.48 0.35 -11.05
C GLU A 93 -3.57 -0.61 -10.57
N VAL A 94 -4.20 -1.32 -11.50
CA VAL A 94 -5.22 -2.32 -11.20
C VAL A 94 -4.62 -3.69 -11.53
N CYS A 95 -4.47 -4.52 -10.51
CA CYS A 95 -3.86 -5.84 -10.64
C CYS A 95 -4.95 -6.91 -10.54
N PRO A 96 -5.25 -7.64 -11.63
CA PRO A 96 -6.28 -8.67 -11.58
C PRO A 96 -5.81 -9.93 -10.85
N PRO A 97 -6.74 -10.82 -10.47
CA PRO A 97 -6.39 -12.11 -9.90
C PRO A 97 -5.43 -12.87 -10.82
N GLY A 98 -4.44 -13.54 -10.24
CA GLY A 98 -3.43 -14.27 -10.99
C GLY A 98 -2.25 -13.44 -11.46
N SER A 99 -2.27 -12.12 -11.22
CA SER A 99 -1.11 -11.28 -11.55
C SER A 99 0.01 -11.47 -10.52
N THR A 100 1.23 -11.18 -10.95
CA THR A 100 2.43 -11.25 -10.11
C THR A 100 3.19 -9.93 -10.21
N HIS A 101 3.66 -9.44 -9.08
CA HIS A 101 4.55 -8.30 -9.08
C HIS A 101 5.37 -8.19 -7.79
#